data_7e8bc647036d33b2d93e230913191402
#
_entry.id   7e8bc647036d33b2d93e230913191402
#
_cell.length_a   1.000
_cell.length_b   1.000
_cell.length_c   1.000
_cell.angle_alpha   90.00
_cell.angle_beta   90.00
_cell.angle_gamma   90.00
#
_symmetry.space_group_name_H-M   'P 1'
#
loop_
_entity.id
_entity.type
_entity.pdbx_description
1 polymer ?
#
loop_
_entity_poly.entity_id
_entity_poly.type
_entity_poly.pdbx_seq_one_letter_code
_entity_poly.pdbx_strand_id
1 'polypeptide(L)'
;MKHPIDPKQIPDNLIRLISDDWMLVSAGNTDRWNTMTASWGGLGCIWGKPSAFIFIRPQRYTLEFLEANDTFSLCFFGPEHRQALSLAGSRSGRDFDKMHGLGLTARDSGGTVVFDEARLSLICRKVYRQDMAPGCFTDGALISDFYSASDYHRMYIGQIAACTADEE
;
A
#
# COMPACT_ATOMS: atom_id res chain seq x y z
N MET A 1 1.58 -0.61 22.52
CA MET A 1 2.92 -0.12 22.06
C MET A 1 3.30 -0.94 20.83
N LYS A 2 3.90 -0.31 19.78
CA LYS A 2 4.30 -1.06 18.57
C LYS A 2 5.56 -1.88 18.82
N HIS A 3 5.56 -3.14 18.39
CA HIS A 3 6.70 -4.03 18.48
C HIS A 3 6.96 -4.74 17.13
N PRO A 4 8.21 -5.10 16.84
CA PRO A 4 8.54 -5.90 15.66
C PRO A 4 7.92 -7.30 15.76
N ILE A 5 7.36 -7.78 14.65
CA ILE A 5 6.89 -9.16 14.51
C ILE A 5 7.44 -9.80 13.25
N ASP A 6 7.52 -11.13 13.22
CA ASP A 6 7.71 -11.87 11.97
C ASP A 6 6.44 -11.72 11.11
N PRO A 7 6.54 -11.38 9.82
CA PRO A 7 5.37 -11.33 8.93
C PRO A 7 4.53 -12.62 8.91
N LYS A 8 5.11 -13.77 9.25
CA LYS A 8 4.39 -15.06 9.40
C LYS A 8 3.48 -15.10 10.63
N GLN A 9 3.64 -14.18 11.56
CA GLN A 9 2.86 -14.08 12.80
C GLN A 9 1.69 -13.09 12.68
N ILE A 10 1.44 -12.50 11.49
CA ILE A 10 0.27 -11.67 11.26
C ILE A 10 -0.98 -12.55 11.46
N PRO A 11 -1.82 -12.24 12.47
CA PRO A 11 -2.95 -13.09 12.84
C PRO A 11 -4.18 -12.89 11.94
N ASP A 12 -4.17 -11.84 11.13
CA ASP A 12 -5.31 -11.42 10.31
C ASP A 12 -5.63 -12.41 9.18
N ASN A 13 -6.91 -12.49 8.82
CA ASN A 13 -7.30 -13.01 7.51
C ASN A 13 -6.84 -12.03 6.44
N LEU A 14 -5.82 -12.39 5.67
CA LEU A 14 -5.16 -11.48 4.72
C LEU A 14 -6.08 -10.99 3.60
N ILE A 15 -7.07 -11.79 3.19
CA ILE A 15 -8.03 -11.37 2.17
C ILE A 15 -8.89 -10.25 2.75
N ARG A 16 -9.51 -10.47 3.92
CA ARG A 16 -10.34 -9.48 4.61
C ARG A 16 -9.56 -8.22 4.97
N LEU A 17 -8.34 -8.37 5.47
CA LEU A 17 -7.44 -7.27 5.81
C LEU A 17 -7.25 -6.30 4.62
N ILE A 18 -7.13 -6.84 3.40
CA ILE A 18 -6.91 -6.04 2.20
C ILE A 18 -8.24 -5.57 1.60
N SER A 19 -9.24 -6.48 1.42
CA SER A 19 -10.49 -6.16 0.71
C SER A 19 -11.44 -5.28 1.52
N ASP A 20 -11.51 -5.51 2.84
CA ASP A 20 -12.53 -4.91 3.70
C ASP A 20 -11.95 -3.82 4.61
N ASP A 21 -10.82 -4.08 5.27
CA ASP A 21 -10.19 -3.11 6.18
C ASP A 21 -9.43 -2.04 5.38
N TRP A 22 -8.88 -2.39 4.21
CA TRP A 22 -8.06 -1.56 3.33
C TRP A 22 -6.68 -1.26 3.92
N MET A 23 -5.81 -0.74 3.07
CA MET A 23 -4.47 -0.31 3.47
C MET A 23 -4.13 1.05 2.89
N LEU A 24 -3.26 1.79 3.58
CA LEU A 24 -2.53 2.91 2.99
C LEU A 24 -1.23 2.39 2.38
N VAL A 25 -1.04 2.65 1.08
CA VAL A 25 0.23 2.47 0.38
C VAL A 25 0.94 3.80 0.36
N SER A 26 2.13 3.88 0.96
CA SER A 26 2.87 5.13 1.09
C SER A 26 4.30 4.97 0.58
N ALA A 27 4.83 6.04 -0.02
CA ALA A 27 6.21 6.13 -0.45
C ALA A 27 6.73 7.57 -0.29
N GLY A 28 8.04 7.71 -0.16
CA GLY A 28 8.72 8.96 0.15
C GLY A 28 9.27 8.98 1.57
N ASN A 29 9.78 10.12 2.01
CA ASN A 29 10.32 10.35 3.35
C ASN A 29 9.46 11.39 4.10
N THR A 30 9.78 11.68 5.36
CA THR A 30 9.01 12.63 6.18
C THR A 30 8.91 14.04 5.63
N ASP A 31 9.86 14.46 4.79
CA ASP A 31 9.83 15.79 4.17
C ASP A 31 8.91 15.84 2.96
N ARG A 32 8.81 14.72 2.24
CA ARG A 32 7.98 14.60 1.05
C ARG A 32 7.51 13.17 0.82
N TRP A 33 6.26 12.90 1.06
CA TRP A 33 5.62 11.60 0.84
C TRP A 33 4.23 11.76 0.24
N ASN A 34 3.73 10.69 -0.31
CA ASN A 34 2.32 10.56 -0.64
C ASN A 34 1.80 9.18 -0.26
N THR A 35 0.51 9.13 -0.02
CA THR A 35 -0.22 7.91 0.32
C THR A 35 -1.50 7.79 -0.48
N MET A 36 -1.96 6.57 -0.64
CA MET A 36 -3.26 6.26 -1.23
C MET A 36 -3.86 5.02 -0.57
N THR A 37 -5.17 4.97 -0.54
CA THR A 37 -5.87 3.76 -0.11
C THR A 37 -5.89 2.74 -1.24
N ALA A 38 -5.62 1.49 -0.89
CA ALA A 38 -5.76 0.35 -1.77
C ALA A 38 -6.54 -0.78 -1.06
N SER A 39 -7.35 -1.49 -1.85
CA SER A 39 -8.12 -2.66 -1.43
C SER A 39 -7.83 -3.90 -2.29
N TRP A 40 -6.84 -3.80 -3.17
CA TRP A 40 -6.36 -4.88 -4.01
C TRP A 40 -4.88 -5.12 -3.74
N GLY A 41 -4.51 -6.38 -3.67
CA GLY A 41 -3.14 -6.77 -3.39
C GLY A 41 -3.05 -8.14 -2.76
N GLY A 42 -1.91 -8.44 -2.17
CA GLY A 42 -1.69 -9.70 -1.48
C GLY A 42 -0.43 -9.66 -0.63
N LEU A 43 -0.38 -10.55 0.35
CA LEU A 43 0.81 -10.86 1.12
C LEU A 43 1.10 -12.35 0.94
N GLY A 44 2.36 -12.70 0.76
CA GLY A 44 2.72 -14.08 0.51
C GLY A 44 4.22 -14.31 0.52
N CYS A 45 4.66 -15.33 -0.21
CA CYS A 45 6.06 -15.70 -0.32
C CYS A 45 6.45 -15.85 -1.79
N ILE A 46 7.51 -15.16 -2.20
CA ILE A 46 8.15 -15.34 -3.50
C ILE A 46 9.66 -15.24 -3.34
N TRP A 47 10.42 -15.99 -4.12
CA TRP A 47 11.89 -16.10 -4.00
C TRP A 47 12.36 -16.44 -2.57
N GLY A 48 11.57 -17.25 -1.85
CA GLY A 48 11.86 -17.67 -0.48
C GLY A 48 11.74 -16.54 0.56
N LYS A 49 11.10 -15.42 0.24
CA LYS A 49 10.96 -14.25 1.13
C LYS A 49 9.51 -13.83 1.30
N PRO A 50 9.12 -13.40 2.52
CA PRO A 50 7.86 -12.71 2.72
C PRO A 50 7.79 -11.48 1.81
N SER A 51 6.68 -11.32 1.11
CA SER A 51 6.52 -10.28 0.10
C SER A 51 5.10 -9.76 0.04
N ALA A 52 4.99 -8.50 -0.34
CA ALA A 52 3.73 -7.83 -0.62
C ALA A 52 3.58 -7.58 -2.12
N PHE A 53 2.36 -7.71 -2.60
CA PHE A 53 1.97 -7.46 -3.99
C PHE A 53 0.98 -6.30 -4.00
N ILE A 54 1.31 -5.21 -4.68
CA ILE A 54 0.43 -4.04 -4.79
C ILE A 54 0.18 -3.68 -6.25
N PHE A 55 -0.99 -3.09 -6.51
CA PHE A 55 -1.46 -2.73 -7.83
C PHE A 55 -1.85 -1.25 -7.83
N ILE A 56 -1.16 -0.44 -8.61
CA ILE A 56 -1.30 1.02 -8.62
C ILE A 56 -1.70 1.47 -10.02
N ARG A 57 -2.81 2.21 -10.14
CA ARG A 57 -3.22 2.79 -11.42
C ARG A 57 -2.27 3.92 -11.83
N PRO A 58 -2.01 4.10 -13.14
CA PRO A 58 -1.04 5.08 -13.64
C PRO A 58 -1.40 6.54 -13.28
N GLN A 59 -2.68 6.86 -13.11
CA GLN A 59 -3.13 8.21 -12.73
C GLN A 59 -2.97 8.53 -11.24
N ARG A 60 -2.65 7.54 -10.39
CA ARG A 60 -2.47 7.79 -8.96
C ARG A 60 -1.17 8.53 -8.69
N TYR A 61 -1.26 9.64 -7.94
CA TYR A 61 -0.08 10.46 -7.62
C TYR A 61 0.99 9.69 -6.83
N THR A 62 0.58 8.72 -6.02
CA THR A 62 1.50 7.83 -5.29
C THR A 62 2.43 7.06 -6.22
N LEU A 63 2.05 6.83 -7.49
CA LEU A 63 2.91 6.16 -8.47
C LEU A 63 4.26 6.89 -8.64
N GLU A 64 4.23 8.22 -8.70
CA GLU A 64 5.45 9.03 -8.85
C GLU A 64 6.41 8.80 -7.68
N PHE A 65 5.87 8.68 -6.48
CA PHE A 65 6.66 8.41 -5.27
C PHE A 65 7.20 6.98 -5.24
N LEU A 66 6.41 6.00 -5.69
CA LEU A 66 6.85 4.61 -5.81
C LEU A 66 7.97 4.46 -6.85
N GLU A 67 7.91 5.22 -7.96
CA GLU A 67 8.97 5.20 -8.97
C GLU A 67 10.25 5.86 -8.47
N ALA A 68 10.14 6.93 -7.68
CA ALA A 68 11.28 7.71 -7.18
C ALA A 68 11.98 7.07 -5.96
N ASN A 69 11.37 6.08 -5.31
CA ASN A 69 11.88 5.51 -4.06
C ASN A 69 12.01 3.98 -4.15
N ASP A 70 12.99 3.42 -3.48
CA ASP A 70 13.24 1.97 -3.44
C ASP A 70 12.36 1.25 -2.42
N THR A 71 11.77 1.98 -1.48
CA THR A 71 10.96 1.45 -0.39
C THR A 71 9.55 2.06 -0.42
N PHE A 72 8.60 1.27 0.07
CA PHE A 72 7.24 1.71 0.34
C PHE A 72 6.72 1.02 1.61
N SER A 73 5.65 1.54 2.15
CA SER A 73 4.97 0.93 3.29
C SER A 73 3.54 0.55 2.96
N LEU A 74 3.04 -0.46 3.69
CA LEU A 74 1.64 -0.80 3.79
C LEU A 74 1.23 -0.64 5.25
N CYS A 75 0.26 0.23 5.51
CA CYS A 75 -0.25 0.50 6.85
C CYS A 75 -1.72 0.14 6.92
N PHE A 76 -2.08 -0.66 7.94
CA PHE A 76 -3.44 -1.10 8.24
C PHE A 76 -3.90 -0.48 9.55
N PHE A 77 -5.17 -0.13 9.64
CA PHE A 77 -5.73 0.67 10.73
C PHE A 77 -6.95 0.00 11.34
N GLY A 78 -7.33 0.45 12.52
CA GLY A 78 -8.63 0.14 13.09
C GLY A 78 -9.77 0.91 12.39
N PRO A 79 -11.03 0.50 12.63
CA PRO A 79 -12.20 1.09 11.99
C PRO A 79 -12.39 2.59 12.28
N GLU A 80 -11.84 3.09 13.36
CA GLU A 80 -11.87 4.51 13.76
C GLU A 80 -11.16 5.43 12.75
N HIS A 81 -10.22 4.89 11.97
CA HIS A 81 -9.48 5.65 10.94
C HIS A 81 -10.08 5.52 9.53
N ARG A 82 -11.27 4.93 9.39
CA ARG A 82 -11.93 4.72 8.09
C ARG A 82 -12.09 5.99 7.26
N GLN A 83 -12.34 7.11 7.93
CA GLN A 83 -12.48 8.40 7.27
C GLN A 83 -11.16 8.85 6.62
N ALA A 84 -10.04 8.68 7.31
CA ALA A 84 -8.71 8.99 6.77
C ALA A 84 -8.40 8.15 5.52
N LEU A 85 -8.72 6.85 5.57
CA LEU A 85 -8.57 5.96 4.41
C LEU A 85 -9.45 6.39 3.23
N SER A 86 -10.71 6.75 3.49
CA SER A 86 -11.62 7.25 2.45
C SER A 86 -11.10 8.52 1.79
N LEU A 87 -10.58 9.48 2.58
CA LEU A 87 -9.97 10.70 2.07
C LEU A 87 -8.71 10.41 1.25
N ALA A 88 -7.82 9.55 1.76
CA ALA A 88 -6.60 9.17 1.06
C ALA A 88 -6.88 8.46 -0.27
N GLY A 89 -8.00 7.73 -0.36
CA GLY A 89 -8.44 7.05 -1.58
C GLY A 89 -9.10 7.96 -2.61
N SER A 90 -9.93 8.91 -2.18
CA SER A 90 -10.77 9.76 -3.04
C SER A 90 -10.10 11.07 -3.45
N ARG A 91 -9.15 11.59 -2.67
CA ARG A 91 -8.48 12.88 -2.94
C ARG A 91 -7.06 12.64 -3.47
N SER A 92 -6.69 13.33 -4.54
CA SER A 92 -5.31 13.30 -5.04
C SER A 92 -4.40 14.14 -4.14
N GLY A 93 -3.18 13.67 -3.89
CA GLY A 93 -2.14 14.48 -3.22
C GLY A 93 -1.63 15.67 -4.05
N ARG A 94 -2.07 15.79 -5.32
CA ARG A 94 -1.84 16.99 -6.12
C ARG A 94 -2.72 18.16 -5.71
N ASP A 95 -3.92 17.86 -5.19
CA ASP A 95 -4.96 18.85 -4.91
C ASP A 95 -5.32 18.90 -3.41
N PHE A 96 -4.86 17.96 -2.64
CA PHE A 96 -5.17 17.82 -1.22
C PHE A 96 -3.90 17.50 -0.43
N ASP A 97 -3.59 18.33 0.55
CA ASP A 97 -2.45 18.11 1.43
C ASP A 97 -2.69 16.92 2.37
N LYS A 98 -2.22 15.75 1.95
CA LYS A 98 -2.33 14.52 2.75
C LYS A 98 -1.42 14.52 3.97
N MET A 99 -0.36 15.31 3.95
CA MET A 99 0.58 15.36 5.08
C MET A 99 -0.08 15.94 6.33
N HIS A 100 -1.03 16.88 6.15
CA HIS A 100 -1.71 17.54 7.27
C HIS A 100 -3.21 17.25 7.32
N GLY A 101 -3.82 16.88 6.18
CA GLY A 101 -5.27 16.77 6.05
C GLY A 101 -5.86 15.41 6.42
N LEU A 102 -5.05 14.37 6.64
CA LEU A 102 -5.56 13.04 7.00
C LEU A 102 -5.75 12.84 8.50
N GLY A 103 -5.16 13.71 9.34
CA GLY A 103 -5.18 13.53 10.80
C GLY A 103 -4.37 12.30 11.26
N LEU A 104 -3.34 11.92 10.48
CA LEU A 104 -2.42 10.83 10.79
C LEU A 104 -1.03 11.38 11.03
N THR A 105 -0.30 10.77 11.95
CA THR A 105 1.07 11.15 12.32
C THR A 105 2.08 10.30 11.57
N ALA A 106 2.72 10.90 10.56
CA ALA A 106 3.73 10.21 9.77
C ALA A 106 5.08 10.14 10.49
N ARG A 107 5.74 8.98 10.43
CA ARG A 107 7.11 8.76 10.91
C ARG A 107 7.97 8.13 9.82
N ASP A 108 9.26 8.49 9.82
CA ASP A 108 10.25 7.79 9.00
C ASP A 108 10.47 6.37 9.54
N SER A 109 10.50 5.41 8.64
CA SER A 109 10.82 4.04 8.94
C SER A 109 11.38 3.33 7.70
N GLY A 110 12.66 2.95 7.77
CA GLY A 110 13.31 2.20 6.70
C GLY A 110 13.33 2.87 5.33
N GLY A 111 13.38 4.22 5.29
CA GLY A 111 13.40 5.01 4.06
C GLY A 111 12.02 5.20 3.40
N THR A 112 10.95 5.00 4.17
CA THR A 112 9.58 5.32 3.81
C THR A 112 8.84 5.88 5.03
N VAL A 113 7.56 6.23 4.90
CA VAL A 113 6.75 6.68 6.02
C VAL A 113 5.80 5.59 6.49
N VAL A 114 5.62 5.49 7.81
CA VAL A 114 4.55 4.74 8.48
C VAL A 114 3.76 5.71 9.36
N PHE A 115 2.64 5.28 9.90
CA PHE A 115 1.78 6.12 10.72
C PHE A 115 1.66 5.58 12.15
N ASP A 116 1.68 6.48 13.12
CA ASP A 116 1.54 6.11 14.53
C ASP A 116 0.23 5.39 14.83
N GLU A 117 -0.81 5.76 14.12
CA GLU A 117 -2.16 5.24 14.29
C GLU A 117 -2.37 3.87 13.61
N ALA A 118 -1.42 3.42 12.78
CA ALA A 118 -1.54 2.12 12.11
C ALA A 118 -1.36 0.97 13.11
N ARG A 119 -2.30 0.02 13.18
CA ARG A 119 -2.19 -1.19 14.03
C ARG A 119 -1.21 -2.22 13.52
N LEU A 120 -0.94 -2.22 12.20
CA LEU A 120 0.01 -3.08 11.52
C LEU A 120 0.70 -2.27 10.41
N SER A 121 2.02 -2.33 10.36
CA SER A 121 2.81 -1.65 9.34
C SER A 121 3.85 -2.60 8.75
N LEU A 122 3.91 -2.64 7.42
CA LEU A 122 4.88 -3.40 6.65
C LEU A 122 5.78 -2.43 5.89
N ILE A 123 7.08 -2.58 6.02
CA ILE A 123 8.08 -1.83 5.24
C ILE A 123 8.61 -2.76 4.17
N CYS A 124 8.47 -2.36 2.92
CA CYS A 124 8.75 -3.19 1.77
C CYS A 124 9.84 -2.57 0.91
N ARG A 125 10.84 -3.36 0.55
CA ARG A 125 11.83 -3.00 -0.46
C ARG A 125 11.32 -3.44 -1.83
N LYS A 126 11.15 -2.52 -2.74
CA LYS A 126 10.70 -2.77 -4.12
C LYS A 126 11.74 -3.65 -4.85
N VAL A 127 11.31 -4.80 -5.35
CA VAL A 127 12.19 -5.76 -6.01
C VAL A 127 11.76 -6.09 -7.44
N TYR A 128 10.51 -5.81 -7.78
CA TYR A 128 9.98 -6.06 -9.12
C TYR A 128 8.83 -5.09 -9.43
N ARG A 129 8.69 -4.73 -10.70
CA ARG A 129 7.53 -4.01 -11.22
C ARG A 129 7.18 -4.47 -12.62
N GLN A 130 5.90 -4.44 -12.94
CA GLN A 130 5.41 -4.76 -14.28
C GLN A 130 4.04 -4.10 -14.50
N ASP A 131 3.82 -3.53 -15.67
CA ASP A 131 2.49 -3.10 -16.07
C ASP A 131 1.66 -4.33 -16.48
N MET A 132 0.41 -4.39 -16.02
CA MET A 132 -0.52 -5.41 -16.48
C MET A 132 -0.81 -5.16 -17.96
N ALA A 133 -0.65 -6.20 -18.77
CA ALA A 133 -0.81 -6.11 -20.22
C ALA A 133 -2.16 -6.71 -20.65
N PRO A 134 -2.93 -6.06 -21.55
CA PRO A 134 -4.22 -6.56 -21.99
C PRO A 134 -4.15 -7.97 -22.58
N GLY A 135 -3.09 -8.31 -23.29
CA GLY A 135 -2.90 -9.65 -23.87
C GLY A 135 -2.63 -10.77 -22.85
N CYS A 136 -2.43 -10.44 -21.57
CA CYS A 136 -2.22 -11.41 -20.49
C CYS A 136 -3.51 -11.77 -19.74
N PHE A 137 -4.63 -11.10 -20.03
CA PHE A 137 -5.91 -11.43 -19.42
C PHE A 137 -6.51 -12.66 -20.13
N THR A 138 -6.74 -13.72 -19.38
CA THR A 138 -7.43 -14.93 -19.86
C THR A 138 -8.94 -14.82 -19.76
N ASP A 139 -9.44 -13.90 -18.92
CA ASP A 139 -10.83 -13.50 -18.82
C ASP A 139 -10.99 -12.05 -19.34
N GLY A 140 -11.54 -11.92 -20.55
CA GLY A 140 -11.75 -10.63 -21.20
C GLY A 140 -12.77 -9.72 -20.51
N ALA A 141 -13.66 -10.28 -19.68
CA ALA A 141 -14.64 -9.49 -18.93
C ALA A 141 -13.95 -8.55 -17.93
N LEU A 142 -12.81 -8.95 -17.36
CA LEU A 142 -12.04 -8.10 -16.45
C LEU A 142 -11.55 -6.80 -17.12
N ILE A 143 -11.27 -6.84 -18.41
CA ILE A 143 -10.85 -5.65 -19.16
C ILE A 143 -12.01 -4.67 -19.28
N SER A 144 -13.20 -5.17 -19.69
CA SER A 144 -14.39 -4.32 -19.83
C SER A 144 -14.87 -3.77 -18.49
N ASP A 145 -14.80 -4.56 -17.44
CA ASP A 145 -15.33 -4.18 -16.13
C ASP A 145 -14.42 -3.18 -15.39
N PHE A 146 -13.08 -3.32 -15.53
CA PHE A 146 -12.14 -2.58 -14.71
C PHE A 146 -11.19 -1.67 -15.48
N TYR A 147 -11.03 -1.86 -16.80
CA TYR A 147 -10.00 -1.17 -17.59
C TYR A 147 -10.54 -0.56 -18.89
N SER A 148 -11.79 -0.09 -18.88
CA SER A 148 -12.42 0.55 -20.04
C SER A 148 -11.65 1.77 -20.57
N ALA A 149 -10.87 2.43 -19.73
CA ALA A 149 -9.99 3.55 -20.08
C ALA A 149 -8.54 3.12 -20.40
N SER A 150 -8.26 1.82 -20.51
CA SER A 150 -6.91 1.25 -20.72
C SER A 150 -5.89 1.67 -19.66
N ASP A 151 -6.34 2.03 -18.47
CA ASP A 151 -5.54 2.48 -17.33
C ASP A 151 -5.09 1.31 -16.46
N TYR A 152 -4.44 0.32 -17.10
CA TYR A 152 -3.97 -0.90 -16.44
C TYR A 152 -3.08 -0.61 -15.26
N HIS A 153 -3.25 -1.39 -14.20
CA HIS A 153 -2.42 -1.25 -13.00
C HIS A 153 -0.96 -1.60 -13.29
N ARG A 154 -0.07 -0.89 -12.61
CA ARG A 154 1.30 -1.33 -12.42
C ARG A 154 1.37 -2.17 -11.15
N MET A 155 1.84 -3.40 -11.29
CA MET A 155 2.14 -4.28 -10.17
C MET A 155 3.53 -3.98 -9.63
N TYR A 156 3.66 -3.94 -8.32
CA TYR A 156 4.94 -3.97 -7.62
C TYR A 156 5.00 -5.18 -6.68
N ILE A 157 6.15 -5.82 -6.64
CA ILE A 157 6.47 -6.79 -5.60
C ILE A 157 7.49 -6.14 -4.67
N GLY A 158 7.15 -6.07 -3.39
CA GLY A 158 8.02 -5.59 -2.34
C GLY A 158 8.38 -6.71 -1.39
N GLN A 159 9.69 -6.96 -1.20
CA GLN A 159 10.14 -7.83 -0.12
C GLN A 159 9.89 -7.13 1.21
N ILE A 160 9.18 -7.79 2.13
CA ILE A 160 8.92 -7.26 3.47
C ILE A 160 10.24 -7.28 4.25
N ALA A 161 10.76 -6.09 4.52
CA ALA A 161 12.01 -5.88 5.25
C ALA A 161 11.78 -5.75 6.76
N ALA A 162 10.63 -5.18 7.15
CA ALA A 162 10.21 -5.07 8.54
C ALA A 162 8.69 -5.12 8.65
N CYS A 163 8.22 -5.61 9.78
CA CYS A 163 6.81 -5.67 10.15
C CYS A 163 6.69 -5.23 11.62
N THR A 164 5.75 -4.34 11.92
CA THR A 164 5.43 -3.92 13.28
C THR A 164 3.93 -3.96 13.52
N ALA A 165 3.54 -4.42 14.71
CA ALA A 165 2.14 -4.48 15.12
C ALA A 165 1.96 -3.85 16.51
N ASP A 166 0.72 -3.47 16.85
CA ASP A 166 0.36 -3.13 18.21
C ASP A 166 0.40 -4.39 19.10
N GLU A 167 0.74 -4.19 20.37
CA GLU A 167 0.55 -5.22 21.41
C GLU A 167 -0.95 -5.50 21.54
N GLU A 168 -1.32 -6.80 21.63
CA GLU A 168 -2.68 -7.23 21.92
C GLU A 168 -3.11 -6.85 23.34
#